data_51f6a6b4259d5a6055b08e647ec1826e
#
_entry.id   51f6a6b4259d5a6055b08e647ec1826e
#
_cell.length_a   1.000
_cell.length_b   1.000
_cell.length_c   1.000
_cell.angle_alpha   90.00
_cell.angle_beta   90.00
_cell.angle_gamma   90.00
#
_symmetry.space_group_name_H-M   'P 1'
#
loop_
_entity.id
_entity.type
_entity.pdbx_description
1 polymer ?
#
loop_
_entity_poly.entity_id
_entity_poly.type
_entity_poly.pdbx_seq_one_letter_code
_entity_poly.pdbx_strand_id
1 'polypeptide(L)'
;MSSRQAPRSREVSAGAVRPAGALPRVAVVGAAAVPGARILDTIARAARASGDGRPPVAIDRDRGRVATAEWRLVDPTDPALVRALRDVDVAVWVAAETDLQSALRVRPTERRDLVVRTAQTLVTAAAAAGVSRLVVVTSAKVYGATPDNPVPLPEDSDLNGVRDGGVVGDLLAVEEVIQDARRVHPGLSITVVRPAALVGPGIDTVVTRHFEAPRLLTVKGANPAWQFCHVDDLASGVRVVCEQDLGPVVTVGAPGWLSQEQVESLTGMRRVQLSEATALGTAARLHRFGVLPAPASELAHALYPWVIDSARLRTVGWAAAYDNETCVGAMLESIKGRHAVAGRRVDRMDAALGAASAAVALVGTAAILRRARRP
;
A
#
# COMPACT_ATOMS: atom_id res chain seq x y z
N MET A 1 44.62 47.94 24.12
CA MET A 1 44.05 47.90 22.77
C MET A 1 43.58 46.48 22.54
N SER A 2 42.30 46.20 22.80
CA SER A 2 41.71 44.87 22.71
C SER A 2 40.72 44.86 21.52
N SER A 3 41.11 44.15 20.48
CA SER A 3 40.36 44.04 19.22
C SER A 3 39.26 42.99 19.44
N ARG A 4 37.99 43.45 19.50
CA ARG A 4 36.81 42.59 19.47
C ARG A 4 36.55 42.16 18.03
N GLN A 5 36.73 40.86 17.76
CA GLN A 5 36.28 40.23 16.53
C GLN A 5 34.75 40.07 16.57
N ALA A 6 34.05 40.62 15.56
CA ALA A 6 32.62 40.44 15.34
C ALA A 6 32.29 38.98 14.88
N PRO A 7 31.13 38.43 15.26
CA PRO A 7 30.74 37.08 14.82
C PRO A 7 30.41 37.08 13.32
N ARG A 8 31.00 36.16 12.58
CA ARG A 8 30.69 35.88 11.18
C ARG A 8 29.23 35.37 11.07
N SER A 9 28.39 36.15 10.39
CA SER A 9 27.06 35.72 9.98
C SER A 9 27.16 34.44 9.14
N ARG A 10 26.48 33.37 9.59
CA ARG A 10 26.25 32.20 8.78
C ARG A 10 25.37 32.59 7.60
N GLU A 11 25.93 32.53 6.41
CA GLU A 11 25.15 32.56 5.17
C GLU A 11 24.28 31.31 5.15
N VAL A 12 22.97 31.52 5.30
CA VAL A 12 21.96 30.52 4.97
C VAL A 12 22.03 30.36 3.45
N SER A 13 22.52 29.24 2.99
CA SER A 13 22.56 28.87 1.58
C SER A 13 21.12 28.96 1.03
N ALA A 14 20.84 30.03 0.29
CA ALA A 14 19.61 30.15 -0.47
C ALA A 14 19.55 29.00 -1.46
N GLY A 15 18.54 28.14 -1.32
CA GLY A 15 18.28 27.07 -2.27
C GLY A 15 18.26 27.62 -3.70
N ALA A 16 19.00 27.00 -4.59
CA ALA A 16 19.07 27.40 -5.99
C ALA A 16 17.66 27.44 -6.57
N VAL A 17 17.24 28.61 -7.05
CA VAL A 17 15.96 28.81 -7.74
C VAL A 17 15.97 27.91 -8.98
N ARG A 18 15.03 26.95 -9.03
CA ARG A 18 14.89 26.04 -10.18
C ARG A 18 14.46 26.83 -11.42
N PRO A 19 14.98 26.48 -12.62
CA PRO A 19 14.44 26.99 -13.86
C PRO A 19 12.97 26.57 -14.00
N ALA A 20 12.12 27.48 -14.47
CA ALA A 20 10.72 27.18 -14.75
C ALA A 20 10.62 26.03 -15.76
N GLY A 21 9.94 24.92 -15.37
CA GLY A 21 9.76 23.74 -16.23
C GLY A 21 10.68 22.54 -15.92
N ALA A 22 11.68 22.66 -15.03
CA ALA A 22 12.49 21.50 -14.64
C ALA A 22 11.71 20.55 -13.72
N LEU A 23 11.77 19.24 -13.99
CA LEU A 23 11.17 18.21 -13.12
C LEU A 23 11.84 18.20 -11.74
N PRO A 24 11.08 17.88 -10.66
CA PRO A 24 11.68 17.72 -9.33
C PRO A 24 12.67 16.56 -9.31
N ARG A 25 13.76 16.71 -8.58
CA ARG A 25 14.63 15.56 -8.27
C ARG A 25 13.96 14.71 -7.22
N VAL A 26 13.54 13.51 -7.59
CA VAL A 26 12.78 12.62 -6.73
C VAL A 26 13.69 11.55 -6.14
N ALA A 27 13.56 11.31 -4.83
CA ALA A 27 14.09 10.12 -4.17
C ALA A 27 12.95 9.13 -3.87
N VAL A 28 13.17 7.84 -4.11
CA VAL A 28 12.27 6.76 -3.72
C VAL A 28 12.93 5.94 -2.62
N VAL A 29 12.30 5.91 -1.45
CA VAL A 29 12.71 5.13 -0.28
C VAL A 29 11.97 3.79 -0.30
N GLY A 30 12.70 2.67 -0.13
CA GLY A 30 12.17 1.33 -0.38
C GLY A 30 12.18 0.98 -1.86
N ALA A 31 13.19 1.44 -2.60
CA ALA A 31 13.27 1.37 -4.06
C ALA A 31 13.68 0.00 -4.61
N ALA A 32 14.16 -0.93 -3.78
CA ALA A 32 14.63 -2.25 -4.24
C ALA A 32 13.48 -3.21 -4.55
N ALA A 33 12.35 -3.07 -3.86
CA ALA A 33 11.16 -3.93 -4.00
C ALA A 33 10.01 -3.22 -4.75
N VAL A 34 9.03 -3.99 -5.21
CA VAL A 34 7.78 -3.48 -5.78
C VAL A 34 6.86 -3.03 -4.62
N PRO A 35 6.17 -1.87 -4.77
CA PRO A 35 6.04 -1.00 -5.94
C PRO A 35 7.09 0.11 -6.05
N GLY A 36 7.98 0.28 -5.06
CA GLY A 36 9.01 1.32 -5.08
C GLY A 36 9.86 1.31 -6.36
N ALA A 37 10.30 0.11 -6.79
CA ALA A 37 11.06 -0.06 -8.04
C ALA A 37 10.27 0.38 -9.29
N ARG A 38 8.95 0.16 -9.34
CA ARG A 38 8.09 0.60 -10.46
C ARG A 38 7.91 2.11 -10.47
N ILE A 39 7.71 2.71 -9.31
CA ILE A 39 7.65 4.18 -9.14
C ILE A 39 8.98 4.79 -9.61
N LEU A 40 10.11 4.28 -9.12
CA LEU A 40 11.44 4.74 -9.49
C LEU A 40 11.70 4.65 -11.01
N ASP A 41 11.36 3.52 -11.64
CA ASP A 41 11.52 3.32 -13.08
C ASP A 41 10.64 4.27 -13.90
N THR A 42 9.41 4.52 -13.46
CA THR A 42 8.50 5.47 -14.10
C THR A 42 9.04 6.91 -14.04
N ILE A 43 9.54 7.32 -12.88
CA ILE A 43 10.18 8.63 -12.70
C ILE A 43 11.46 8.74 -13.53
N ALA A 44 12.31 7.69 -13.56
CA ALA A 44 13.54 7.66 -14.33
C ALA A 44 13.28 7.79 -15.84
N ARG A 45 12.21 7.17 -16.35
CA ARG A 45 11.79 7.31 -17.76
C ARG A 45 11.33 8.73 -18.06
N ALA A 46 10.55 9.34 -17.18
CA ALA A 46 10.09 10.72 -17.35
C ALA A 46 11.26 11.73 -17.33
N ALA A 47 12.20 11.58 -16.38
CA ALA A 47 13.40 12.43 -16.29
C ALA A 47 14.28 12.36 -17.55
N ARG A 48 14.43 11.17 -18.13
CA ARG A 48 15.14 11.01 -19.41
C ARG A 48 14.40 11.65 -20.57
N ALA A 49 13.09 11.49 -20.63
CA ALA A 49 12.29 12.07 -21.71
C ALA A 49 12.28 13.60 -21.69
N SER A 50 12.38 14.23 -20.51
CA SER A 50 12.46 15.68 -20.36
C SER A 50 13.85 16.28 -20.64
N GLY A 51 14.89 15.44 -20.80
CA GLY A 51 16.27 15.91 -20.99
C GLY A 51 16.92 16.51 -19.74
N ASP A 52 16.34 16.35 -18.56
CA ASP A 52 16.83 16.95 -17.28
C ASP A 52 18.18 16.37 -16.83
N GLY A 53 18.66 15.30 -17.43
CA GLY A 53 20.03 14.77 -17.25
C GLY A 53 20.34 14.23 -15.84
N ARG A 54 19.59 14.58 -14.81
CA ARG A 54 19.80 14.11 -13.43
C ARG A 54 18.94 12.88 -13.12
N PRO A 55 19.56 11.74 -12.75
CA PRO A 55 18.80 10.53 -12.39
C PRO A 55 18.04 10.73 -11.08
N PRO A 56 16.88 10.08 -10.92
CA PRO A 56 16.23 9.98 -9.61
C PRO A 56 17.11 9.22 -8.64
N VAL A 57 16.90 9.44 -7.35
CA VAL A 57 17.64 8.79 -6.26
C VAL A 57 16.86 7.57 -5.79
N ALA A 58 17.56 6.46 -5.65
CA ALA A 58 17.05 5.24 -5.04
C ALA A 58 17.66 5.05 -3.66
N ILE A 59 16.83 4.90 -2.63
CA ILE A 59 17.29 4.71 -1.26
C ILE A 59 16.73 3.38 -0.73
N ASP A 60 17.63 2.48 -0.35
CA ASP A 60 17.28 1.20 0.26
C ASP A 60 18.51 0.62 0.99
N ARG A 61 18.33 -0.44 1.79
CA ARG A 61 19.43 -1.22 2.37
C ARG A 61 20.26 -1.90 1.30
N ASP A 62 19.58 -2.46 0.31
CA ASP A 62 20.17 -3.22 -0.79
C ASP A 62 19.92 -2.55 -2.13
N ARG A 63 20.81 -2.79 -3.09
CA ARG A 63 20.68 -2.28 -4.44
C ARG A 63 19.64 -3.10 -5.22
N GLY A 64 18.62 -2.41 -5.75
CA GLY A 64 17.62 -3.00 -6.63
C GLY A 64 18.06 -3.03 -8.10
N ARG A 65 17.10 -3.36 -8.97
CA ARG A 65 17.35 -3.62 -10.41
C ARG A 65 17.30 -2.38 -11.30
N VAL A 66 16.82 -1.24 -10.84
CA VAL A 66 16.70 -0.02 -11.66
C VAL A 66 18.10 0.59 -11.85
N ALA A 67 18.72 0.30 -12.98
CA ALA A 67 20.10 0.72 -13.27
C ALA A 67 20.24 2.22 -13.56
N THR A 68 19.14 2.89 -13.90
CA THR A 68 19.09 4.30 -14.32
C THR A 68 18.90 5.29 -13.18
N ALA A 69 18.95 4.81 -11.93
CA ALA A 69 18.86 5.61 -10.72
C ALA A 69 20.21 5.73 -10.02
N GLU A 70 20.39 6.80 -9.27
CA GLU A 70 21.51 6.97 -8.33
C GLU A 70 21.17 6.25 -7.02
N TRP A 71 21.89 5.18 -6.72
CA TRP A 71 21.66 4.38 -5.51
C TRP A 71 22.44 4.91 -4.32
N ARG A 72 21.71 5.20 -3.23
CA ARG A 72 22.23 5.57 -1.91
C ARG A 72 21.82 4.49 -0.92
N LEU A 73 22.76 3.63 -0.52
CA LEU A 73 22.49 2.47 0.34
C LEU A 73 22.43 2.90 1.80
N VAL A 74 21.22 3.05 2.33
CA VAL A 74 20.93 3.47 3.70
C VAL A 74 19.68 2.75 4.18
N ASP A 75 19.71 2.27 5.43
CA ASP A 75 18.50 1.77 6.10
C ASP A 75 17.50 2.93 6.30
N PRO A 76 16.25 2.82 5.87
CA PRO A 76 15.24 3.87 6.07
C PRO A 76 14.97 4.24 7.53
N THR A 77 15.38 3.41 8.49
CA THR A 77 15.30 3.70 9.93
C THR A 77 16.55 4.37 10.49
N ASP A 78 17.60 4.52 9.68
CA ASP A 78 18.87 5.12 10.14
C ASP A 78 18.80 6.65 10.00
N PRO A 79 19.21 7.43 11.03
CA PRO A 79 19.35 8.88 10.94
C PRO A 79 20.26 9.37 9.79
N ALA A 80 21.14 8.52 9.25
CA ALA A 80 21.94 8.81 8.06
C ALA A 80 21.07 9.10 6.81
N LEU A 81 19.78 8.77 6.85
CA LEU A 81 18.81 9.08 5.80
C LEU A 81 18.78 10.57 5.43
N VAL A 82 19.05 11.47 6.40
CA VAL A 82 19.18 12.91 6.15
C VAL A 82 20.26 13.23 5.09
N ARG A 83 21.37 12.50 5.10
CA ARG A 83 22.44 12.67 4.09
C ARG A 83 22.05 12.09 2.74
N ALA A 84 21.30 11.00 2.76
CA ALA A 84 20.79 10.37 1.55
C ALA A 84 19.67 11.18 0.87
N LEU A 85 19.04 12.13 1.56
CA LEU A 85 18.03 13.04 1.02
C LEU A 85 18.59 14.42 0.62
N ARG A 86 19.89 14.64 0.71
CA ARG A 86 20.48 15.91 0.22
C ARG A 86 20.24 16.06 -1.27
N ASP A 87 20.00 17.30 -1.70
CA ASP A 87 19.76 17.66 -3.11
C ASP A 87 18.52 16.97 -3.74
N VAL A 88 17.58 16.52 -2.93
CA VAL A 88 16.31 15.94 -3.31
C VAL A 88 15.19 16.95 -3.08
N ASP A 89 14.34 17.16 -4.09
CA ASP A 89 13.18 18.07 -3.98
C ASP A 89 11.96 17.33 -3.39
N VAL A 90 11.75 16.08 -3.79
CA VAL A 90 10.60 15.25 -3.40
C VAL A 90 11.07 13.88 -2.94
N ALA A 91 10.66 13.45 -1.75
CA ALA A 91 10.86 12.09 -1.27
C ALA A 91 9.56 11.28 -1.40
N VAL A 92 9.63 10.06 -1.89
CA VAL A 92 8.52 9.12 -1.99
C VAL A 92 8.82 7.91 -1.11
N TRP A 93 7.87 7.48 -0.33
CA TRP A 93 7.96 6.24 0.45
C TRP A 93 6.69 5.41 0.33
N VAL A 94 6.84 4.10 0.15
CA VAL A 94 5.74 3.15 0.14
C VAL A 94 5.66 2.46 1.47
N ALA A 95 4.69 2.86 2.28
CA ALA A 95 4.36 2.23 3.56
C ALA A 95 3.40 1.04 3.40
N ALA A 96 2.68 0.97 2.26
CA ALA A 96 1.74 -0.10 1.97
C ALA A 96 2.43 -1.46 1.98
N GLU A 97 1.81 -2.45 2.66
CA GLU A 97 2.28 -3.82 2.62
C GLU A 97 1.96 -4.46 1.26
N THR A 98 2.98 -4.89 0.57
CA THR A 98 2.89 -5.49 -0.77
C THR A 98 3.66 -6.82 -0.89
N ASP A 99 4.29 -7.25 0.21
CA ASP A 99 4.88 -8.58 0.40
C ASP A 99 4.35 -9.17 1.71
N LEU A 100 3.10 -9.62 1.68
CA LEU A 100 2.43 -10.21 2.83
C LEU A 100 3.19 -11.41 3.40
N GLN A 101 3.90 -12.18 2.55
CA GLN A 101 4.70 -13.31 3.02
C GLN A 101 5.81 -12.89 3.98
N SER A 102 6.52 -11.82 3.66
CA SER A 102 7.57 -11.28 4.54
C SER A 102 6.97 -10.62 5.78
N ALA A 103 5.88 -9.87 5.63
CA ALA A 103 5.19 -9.23 6.75
C ALA A 103 4.69 -10.22 7.80
N LEU A 104 4.22 -11.40 7.38
CA LEU A 104 3.72 -12.44 8.28
C LEU A 104 4.80 -13.21 9.04
N ARG A 105 6.07 -13.04 8.69
CA ARG A 105 7.21 -13.63 9.43
C ARG A 105 7.59 -12.79 10.65
N VAL A 106 7.14 -11.55 10.71
CA VAL A 106 7.44 -10.58 11.77
C VAL A 106 6.22 -10.48 12.70
N ARG A 107 6.47 -10.38 14.01
CA ARG A 107 5.36 -10.18 14.97
C ARG A 107 4.64 -8.85 14.69
N PRO A 108 3.30 -8.79 14.84
CA PRO A 108 2.53 -7.57 14.54
C PRO A 108 3.05 -6.32 15.24
N THR A 109 3.47 -6.43 16.50
CA THR A 109 4.04 -5.31 17.26
C THR A 109 5.36 -4.83 16.66
N GLU A 110 6.28 -5.74 16.35
CA GLU A 110 7.58 -5.41 15.74
C GLU A 110 7.40 -4.80 14.34
N ARG A 111 6.45 -5.30 13.55
CA ARG A 111 6.12 -4.76 12.24
C ARG A 111 5.61 -3.33 12.34
N ARG A 112 4.69 -3.07 13.29
CA ARG A 112 4.19 -1.73 13.58
C ARG A 112 5.29 -0.79 14.04
N ASP A 113 6.11 -1.21 15.00
CA ASP A 113 7.22 -0.41 15.50
C ASP A 113 8.22 -0.05 14.39
N LEU A 114 8.46 -0.98 13.47
CA LEU A 114 9.35 -0.75 12.33
C LEU A 114 8.77 0.31 11.38
N VAL A 115 7.51 0.17 10.96
CA VAL A 115 6.91 1.10 10.00
C VAL A 115 6.69 2.49 10.59
N VAL A 116 6.33 2.59 11.86
CA VAL A 116 6.20 3.86 12.59
C VAL A 116 7.57 4.54 12.73
N ARG A 117 8.60 3.79 13.11
CA ARG A 117 9.97 4.32 13.20
C ARG A 117 10.47 4.81 11.84
N THR A 118 10.20 4.06 10.78
CA THR A 118 10.54 4.49 9.41
C THR A 118 9.85 5.80 9.07
N ALA A 119 8.54 5.95 9.35
CA ALA A 119 7.80 7.19 9.12
C ALA A 119 8.42 8.37 9.88
N GLN A 120 8.72 8.20 11.17
CA GLN A 120 9.31 9.24 12.03
C GLN A 120 10.72 9.65 11.55
N THR A 121 11.55 8.67 11.20
CA THR A 121 12.90 8.92 10.67
C THR A 121 12.83 9.66 9.34
N LEU A 122 11.95 9.24 8.44
CA LEU A 122 11.80 9.83 7.12
C LEU A 122 11.31 11.28 7.19
N VAL A 123 10.28 11.56 8.00
CA VAL A 123 9.76 12.92 8.19
C VAL A 123 10.86 13.83 8.73
N THR A 124 11.56 13.39 9.79
CA THR A 124 12.63 14.17 10.41
C THR A 124 13.78 14.40 9.42
N ALA A 125 14.19 13.36 8.70
CA ALA A 125 15.26 13.45 7.71
C ALA A 125 14.89 14.33 6.52
N ALA A 126 13.66 14.25 6.01
CA ALA A 126 13.17 15.07 4.92
C ALA A 126 13.13 16.55 5.31
N ALA A 127 12.58 16.87 6.49
CA ALA A 127 12.56 18.24 7.01
C ALA A 127 13.99 18.79 7.21
N ALA A 128 14.89 18.00 7.81
CA ALA A 128 16.28 18.43 8.06
C ALA A 128 17.12 18.54 6.77
N ALA A 129 16.82 17.75 5.73
CA ALA A 129 17.49 17.83 4.44
C ALA A 129 16.96 18.97 3.54
N GLY A 130 15.86 19.62 3.92
CA GLY A 130 15.23 20.68 3.12
C GLY A 130 14.42 20.13 1.94
N VAL A 131 13.95 18.88 2.02
CA VAL A 131 13.00 18.32 1.05
C VAL A 131 11.72 19.16 1.08
N SER A 132 11.25 19.58 -0.08
CA SER A 132 10.06 20.43 -0.17
C SER A 132 8.75 19.63 -0.05
N ARG A 133 8.76 18.38 -0.50
CA ARG A 133 7.57 17.50 -0.50
C ARG A 133 7.90 16.07 -0.13
N LEU A 134 7.07 15.49 0.73
CA LEU A 134 7.08 14.07 1.07
C LEU A 134 5.78 13.42 0.54
N VAL A 135 5.90 12.36 -0.23
CA VAL A 135 4.78 11.54 -0.73
C VAL A 135 4.83 10.18 -0.03
N VAL A 136 3.78 9.86 0.72
CA VAL A 136 3.68 8.59 1.46
C VAL A 136 2.55 7.77 0.87
N VAL A 137 2.87 6.57 0.36
CA VAL A 137 1.88 5.66 -0.20
C VAL A 137 1.40 4.71 0.92
N THR A 138 0.13 4.83 1.29
CA THR A 138 -0.55 3.95 2.25
C THR A 138 -1.53 3.01 1.54
N SER A 139 -2.80 3.01 1.88
CA SER A 139 -3.85 2.24 1.20
C SER A 139 -5.22 2.85 1.49
N ALA A 140 -6.14 2.76 0.55
CA ALA A 140 -7.55 3.12 0.77
C ALA A 140 -8.25 2.24 1.83
N LYS A 141 -7.66 1.11 2.22
CA LYS A 141 -8.15 0.28 3.35
C LYS A 141 -8.25 1.05 4.68
N VAL A 142 -7.50 2.15 4.83
CA VAL A 142 -7.57 3.00 6.04
C VAL A 142 -8.93 3.67 6.22
N TYR A 143 -9.72 3.83 5.15
CA TYR A 143 -11.10 4.30 5.25
C TYR A 143 -12.03 3.29 5.93
N GLY A 144 -11.61 2.01 6.00
CA GLY A 144 -12.45 0.92 6.47
C GLY A 144 -13.42 0.42 5.40
N ALA A 145 -13.90 -0.80 5.58
CA ALA A 145 -14.90 -1.43 4.72
C ALA A 145 -16.14 -1.77 5.54
N THR A 146 -17.24 -1.09 5.30
CA THR A 146 -18.52 -1.27 5.99
C THR A 146 -19.68 -1.39 5.01
N PRO A 147 -20.80 -2.00 5.40
CA PRO A 147 -21.97 -2.10 4.54
C PRO A 147 -22.51 -0.74 4.07
N ASP A 148 -22.33 0.30 4.89
CA ASP A 148 -22.91 1.63 4.69
C ASP A 148 -21.95 2.61 4.02
N ASN A 149 -20.77 2.16 3.59
CA ASN A 149 -19.83 3.02 2.87
C ASN A 149 -20.45 3.57 1.60
N PRO A 150 -20.34 4.89 1.33
CA PRO A 150 -20.68 5.43 0.03
C PRO A 150 -19.78 4.83 -1.05
N VAL A 151 -20.31 4.69 -2.25
CA VAL A 151 -19.58 4.16 -3.43
C VAL A 151 -19.69 5.17 -4.57
N PRO A 152 -18.60 5.89 -4.89
CA PRO A 152 -17.26 5.85 -4.26
C PRO A 152 -17.16 6.65 -2.95
N LEU A 153 -16.13 6.33 -2.16
CA LEU A 153 -15.69 7.10 -0.99
C LEU A 153 -14.97 8.38 -1.46
N PRO A 154 -15.33 9.56 -0.95
CA PRO A 154 -14.55 10.79 -1.14
C PRO A 154 -13.11 10.66 -0.62
N GLU A 155 -12.17 11.43 -1.22
CA GLU A 155 -10.75 11.38 -0.83
C GLU A 155 -10.48 11.86 0.60
N ASP A 156 -11.34 12.73 1.13
CA ASP A 156 -11.28 13.32 2.48
C ASP A 156 -12.15 12.59 3.50
N SER A 157 -12.65 11.40 3.16
CA SER A 157 -13.41 10.56 4.10
C SER A 157 -12.61 10.24 5.36
N ASP A 158 -13.33 10.06 6.48
CA ASP A 158 -12.76 9.68 7.77
C ASP A 158 -12.06 8.31 7.73
N LEU A 159 -11.04 8.15 8.59
CA LEU A 159 -10.26 6.93 8.71
C LEU A 159 -10.93 5.95 9.68
N ASN A 160 -11.86 5.15 9.18
CA ASN A 160 -12.65 4.19 9.94
C ASN A 160 -12.04 2.76 9.94
N GLY A 161 -10.82 2.60 9.45
CA GLY A 161 -10.10 1.32 9.48
C GLY A 161 -9.89 0.83 10.92
N VAL A 162 -9.84 -0.50 11.10
CA VAL A 162 -9.72 -1.10 12.43
C VAL A 162 -8.27 -1.00 12.94
N ARG A 163 -8.10 -0.46 14.15
CA ARG A 163 -6.80 -0.30 14.82
C ARG A 163 -6.42 -1.56 15.60
N ASP A 164 -6.16 -2.63 14.91
CA ASP A 164 -5.71 -3.89 15.52
C ASP A 164 -4.29 -4.28 15.09
N GLY A 165 -3.90 -5.55 15.27
CA GLY A 165 -2.59 -6.08 14.86
C GLY A 165 -2.44 -6.33 13.35
N GLY A 166 -3.40 -5.92 12.52
CA GLY A 166 -3.38 -6.05 11.06
C GLY A 166 -2.58 -4.97 10.37
N VAL A 167 -2.44 -5.13 9.06
CA VAL A 167 -1.76 -4.18 8.18
C VAL A 167 -2.48 -2.83 8.15
N VAL A 168 -3.82 -2.83 8.21
CA VAL A 168 -4.60 -1.58 8.26
C VAL A 168 -4.27 -0.78 9.51
N GLY A 169 -4.16 -1.44 10.67
CA GLY A 169 -3.75 -0.78 11.91
C GLY A 169 -2.34 -0.20 11.85
N ASP A 170 -1.41 -0.83 11.13
CA ASP A 170 -0.06 -0.30 10.91
C ASP A 170 -0.10 0.97 10.04
N LEU A 171 -0.89 0.96 8.95
CA LEU A 171 -1.05 2.13 8.08
C LEU A 171 -1.72 3.30 8.79
N LEU A 172 -2.71 3.03 9.65
CA LEU A 172 -3.33 4.07 10.47
C LEU A 172 -2.31 4.72 11.42
N ALA A 173 -1.41 3.92 12.02
CA ALA A 173 -0.34 4.46 12.86
C ALA A 173 0.65 5.32 12.06
N VAL A 174 0.96 4.95 10.81
CA VAL A 174 1.76 5.79 9.90
C VAL A 174 1.05 7.11 9.61
N GLU A 175 -0.25 7.09 9.30
CA GLU A 175 -1.00 8.30 8.99
C GLU A 175 -1.14 9.22 10.20
N GLU A 176 -1.16 8.70 11.43
CA GLU A 176 -1.05 9.51 12.65
C GLU A 176 0.28 10.25 12.72
N VAL A 177 1.41 9.57 12.46
CA VAL A 177 2.73 10.21 12.39
C VAL A 177 2.75 11.32 11.34
N ILE A 178 2.13 11.09 10.17
CA ILE A 178 2.04 12.10 9.10
C ILE A 178 1.18 13.29 9.51
N GLN A 179 0.08 13.07 10.20
CA GLN A 179 -0.78 14.15 10.73
C GLN A 179 -0.01 15.03 11.72
N ASP A 180 0.74 14.43 12.63
CA ASP A 180 1.58 15.14 13.59
C ASP A 180 2.70 15.89 12.88
N ALA A 181 3.34 15.26 11.90
CA ALA A 181 4.41 15.84 11.11
C ALA A 181 3.98 17.12 10.37
N ARG A 182 2.78 17.17 9.82
CA ARG A 182 2.23 18.37 9.16
C ARG A 182 2.13 19.57 10.10
N ARG A 183 1.87 19.31 11.40
CA ARG A 183 1.82 20.37 12.43
C ARG A 183 3.20 20.83 12.86
N VAL A 184 4.14 19.88 12.98
CA VAL A 184 5.50 20.13 13.49
C VAL A 184 6.41 20.73 12.39
N HIS A 185 6.20 20.34 11.14
CA HIS A 185 7.05 20.74 10.00
C HIS A 185 6.23 21.45 8.91
N PRO A 186 5.74 22.67 9.13
CA PRO A 186 4.89 23.38 8.17
C PRO A 186 5.59 23.73 6.85
N GLY A 187 6.92 23.69 6.82
CA GLY A 187 7.74 23.87 5.60
C GLY A 187 7.86 22.60 4.73
N LEU A 188 7.43 21.44 5.23
CA LEU A 188 7.41 20.18 4.49
C LEU A 188 5.97 19.86 4.03
N SER A 189 5.69 20.01 2.74
CA SER A 189 4.40 19.55 2.18
C SER A 189 4.34 18.04 2.21
N ILE A 190 3.29 17.44 2.80
CA ILE A 190 3.15 16.00 2.87
C ILE A 190 1.85 15.57 2.21
N THR A 191 1.95 14.75 1.16
CA THR A 191 0.80 14.14 0.48
C THR A 191 0.76 12.65 0.78
N VAL A 192 -0.38 12.15 1.26
CA VAL A 192 -0.65 10.72 1.40
C VAL A 192 -1.37 10.22 0.15
N VAL A 193 -0.83 9.18 -0.47
CA VAL A 193 -1.43 8.49 -1.63
C VAL A 193 -2.08 7.20 -1.13
N ARG A 194 -3.39 7.04 -1.36
CA ARG A 194 -4.18 5.88 -0.93
C ARG A 194 -4.67 5.10 -2.15
N PRO A 195 -3.92 4.09 -2.61
CA PRO A 195 -4.39 3.23 -3.70
C PRO A 195 -5.52 2.31 -3.27
N ALA A 196 -6.40 1.95 -4.23
CA ALA A 196 -7.30 0.82 -4.15
C ALA A 196 -6.52 -0.50 -4.02
N ALA A 197 -7.20 -1.66 -4.13
CA ALA A 197 -6.53 -2.95 -4.04
C ALA A 197 -5.40 -3.07 -5.07
N LEU A 198 -4.14 -3.06 -4.61
CA LEU A 198 -2.98 -3.18 -5.48
C LEU A 198 -2.90 -4.57 -6.11
N VAL A 199 -2.65 -4.58 -7.42
CA VAL A 199 -2.47 -5.79 -8.23
C VAL A 199 -1.34 -5.61 -9.23
N GLY A 200 -0.83 -6.72 -9.75
CA GLY A 200 0.22 -6.74 -10.76
C GLY A 200 1.45 -7.54 -10.33
N PRO A 201 2.49 -7.57 -11.17
CA PRO A 201 3.68 -8.37 -10.91
C PRO A 201 4.39 -7.98 -9.61
N GLY A 202 4.63 -8.97 -8.76
CA GLY A 202 5.33 -8.78 -7.48
C GLY A 202 4.45 -8.29 -6.32
N ILE A 203 3.16 -8.13 -6.52
CA ILE A 203 2.22 -7.75 -5.47
C ILE A 203 1.69 -9.01 -4.78
N ASP A 204 1.79 -9.03 -3.44
CA ASP A 204 1.28 -10.08 -2.55
C ASP A 204 0.58 -9.43 -1.36
N THR A 205 -0.75 -9.43 -1.36
CA THR A 205 -1.59 -8.81 -0.35
C THR A 205 -2.68 -9.76 0.12
N VAL A 206 -3.42 -9.40 1.17
CA VAL A 206 -4.60 -10.16 1.61
C VAL A 206 -5.61 -10.31 0.47
N VAL A 207 -5.77 -9.26 -0.37
CA VAL A 207 -6.69 -9.29 -1.51
C VAL A 207 -6.21 -10.29 -2.57
N THR A 208 -4.95 -10.24 -2.99
CA THR A 208 -4.44 -11.21 -4.00
C THR A 208 -4.53 -12.65 -3.50
N ARG A 209 -4.28 -12.89 -2.21
CA ARG A 209 -4.42 -14.22 -1.60
C ARG A 209 -5.86 -14.72 -1.48
N HIS A 210 -6.83 -13.82 -1.43
CA HIS A 210 -8.24 -14.19 -1.53
C HIS A 210 -8.55 -14.89 -2.86
N PHE A 211 -7.89 -14.47 -3.95
CA PHE A 211 -8.00 -15.07 -5.28
C PHE A 211 -7.05 -16.28 -5.51
N GLU A 212 -6.07 -16.50 -4.65
CA GLU A 212 -5.26 -17.74 -4.63
C GLU A 212 -6.03 -18.91 -3.97
N ALA A 213 -7.11 -18.63 -3.24
CA ALA A 213 -7.94 -19.64 -2.61
C ALA A 213 -8.70 -20.46 -3.66
N PRO A 214 -9.02 -21.74 -3.39
CA PRO A 214 -9.74 -22.60 -4.34
C PRO A 214 -11.18 -22.14 -4.63
N ARG A 215 -11.72 -21.27 -3.79
CA ARG A 215 -13.06 -20.69 -3.92
C ARG A 215 -13.09 -19.30 -3.30
N LEU A 216 -13.89 -18.39 -3.85
CA LEU A 216 -14.13 -17.08 -3.26
C LEU A 216 -15.05 -17.19 -2.04
N LEU A 217 -14.60 -16.67 -0.91
CA LEU A 217 -15.45 -16.54 0.26
C LEU A 217 -16.36 -15.31 0.06
N THR A 218 -17.66 -15.53 0.22
CA THR A 218 -18.66 -14.46 0.22
C THR A 218 -19.55 -14.57 1.45
N VAL A 219 -20.16 -13.46 1.85
CA VAL A 219 -21.10 -13.43 2.97
C VAL A 219 -22.51 -13.21 2.44
N LYS A 220 -23.47 -13.94 3.00
CA LYS A 220 -24.88 -13.80 2.64
C LYS A 220 -25.39 -12.42 2.99
N GLY A 221 -25.89 -11.70 1.98
CA GLY A 221 -26.38 -10.33 2.12
C GLY A 221 -25.31 -9.24 2.01
N ALA A 222 -24.01 -9.58 1.97
CA ALA A 222 -22.97 -8.64 1.63
C ALA A 222 -22.92 -8.41 0.11
N ASN A 223 -22.62 -7.17 -0.28
CA ASN A 223 -22.48 -6.77 -1.66
C ASN A 223 -21.14 -6.04 -1.87
N PRO A 224 -20.03 -6.79 -1.95
CA PRO A 224 -18.73 -6.19 -2.18
C PRO A 224 -18.68 -5.49 -3.52
N ALA A 225 -18.00 -4.34 -3.54
CA ALA A 225 -17.66 -3.62 -4.75
C ALA A 225 -16.13 -3.70 -4.93
N TRP A 226 -15.69 -4.38 -5.98
CA TRP A 226 -14.27 -4.65 -6.21
C TRP A 226 -13.65 -3.57 -7.09
N GLN A 227 -12.70 -2.86 -6.53
CA GLN A 227 -11.87 -1.89 -7.25
C GLN A 227 -10.41 -2.21 -7.06
N PHE A 228 -9.66 -2.12 -8.16
CA PHE A 228 -8.24 -2.44 -8.19
C PHE A 228 -7.40 -1.23 -8.60
N CYS A 229 -6.13 -1.30 -8.32
CA CYS A 229 -5.12 -0.37 -8.80
C CYS A 229 -3.94 -1.18 -9.35
N HIS A 230 -3.67 -1.08 -10.64
CA HIS A 230 -2.48 -1.70 -11.19
C HIS A 230 -1.22 -0.99 -10.67
N VAL A 231 -0.16 -1.74 -10.40
CA VAL A 231 1.09 -1.16 -9.87
C VAL A 231 1.70 -0.10 -10.80
N ASP A 232 1.47 -0.20 -12.11
CA ASP A 232 1.92 0.81 -13.08
C ASP A 232 1.08 2.09 -13.03
N ASP A 233 -0.22 1.98 -12.74
CA ASP A 233 -1.11 3.12 -12.52
C ASP A 233 -0.75 3.83 -11.20
N LEU A 234 -0.45 3.07 -10.15
CA LEU A 234 0.10 3.66 -8.93
C LEU A 234 1.38 4.45 -9.24
N ALA A 235 2.31 3.86 -10.00
CA ALA A 235 3.57 4.52 -10.33
C ALA A 235 3.36 5.81 -11.14
N SER A 236 2.45 5.79 -12.12
CA SER A 236 2.12 6.97 -12.92
C SER A 236 1.41 8.05 -12.10
N GLY A 237 0.48 7.66 -11.22
CA GLY A 237 -0.22 8.59 -10.31
C GLY A 237 0.75 9.24 -9.31
N VAL A 238 1.64 8.45 -8.69
CA VAL A 238 2.68 8.98 -7.78
C VAL A 238 3.61 9.95 -8.51
N ARG A 239 3.99 9.68 -9.78
CA ARG A 239 4.78 10.61 -10.58
C ARG A 239 4.07 11.96 -10.71
N VAL A 240 2.78 11.97 -11.02
CA VAL A 240 1.98 13.22 -11.13
C VAL A 240 1.95 13.95 -9.78
N VAL A 241 1.77 13.25 -8.66
CA VAL A 241 1.83 13.84 -7.31
C VAL A 241 3.21 14.43 -6.99
N CYS A 242 4.30 13.85 -7.51
CA CYS A 242 5.64 14.42 -7.36
C CYS A 242 5.80 15.72 -8.14
N GLU A 243 5.18 15.84 -9.30
CA GLU A 243 5.28 16.99 -10.20
C GLU A 243 4.33 18.15 -9.80
N GLN A 244 3.17 17.82 -9.18
CA GLN A 244 2.11 18.77 -8.87
C GLN A 244 1.66 18.65 -7.41
N ASP A 245 1.25 19.76 -6.81
CA ASP A 245 0.62 19.76 -5.49
C ASP A 245 -0.88 19.51 -5.63
N LEU A 246 -1.30 18.33 -5.26
CA LEU A 246 -2.70 17.91 -5.31
C LEU A 246 -3.37 17.88 -3.92
N GLY A 247 -2.71 18.51 -2.93
CA GLY A 247 -3.19 18.59 -1.56
C GLY A 247 -2.78 17.40 -0.69
N PRO A 248 -3.36 17.32 0.52
CA PRO A 248 -2.85 16.42 1.57
C PRO A 248 -3.15 14.94 1.34
N VAL A 249 -4.17 14.61 0.55
CA VAL A 249 -4.60 13.23 0.28
C VAL A 249 -4.91 13.08 -1.20
N VAL A 250 -4.47 12.00 -1.80
CA VAL A 250 -4.77 11.62 -3.19
C VAL A 250 -5.09 10.14 -3.24
N THR A 251 -6.14 9.76 -3.94
CA THR A 251 -6.47 8.34 -4.15
C THR A 251 -6.13 7.89 -5.57
N VAL A 252 -5.77 6.61 -5.73
CA VAL A 252 -5.40 6.02 -7.03
C VAL A 252 -6.13 4.69 -7.22
N GLY A 253 -6.95 4.59 -8.24
CA GLY A 253 -7.68 3.37 -8.58
C GLY A 253 -8.18 3.36 -10.01
N ALA A 254 -8.51 2.19 -10.52
CA ALA A 254 -9.20 2.05 -11.78
C ALA A 254 -10.58 2.73 -11.72
N PRO A 255 -11.10 3.26 -12.84
CA PRO A 255 -12.42 3.89 -12.86
C PRO A 255 -13.53 2.85 -12.61
N GLY A 256 -14.55 3.24 -11.83
CA GLY A 256 -15.67 2.35 -11.48
C GLY A 256 -15.26 1.19 -10.58
N TRP A 257 -16.06 0.15 -10.57
CA TRP A 257 -15.84 -1.09 -9.79
C TRP A 257 -16.56 -2.27 -10.43
N LEU A 258 -16.22 -3.48 -9.99
CA LEU A 258 -16.89 -4.72 -10.41
C LEU A 258 -17.78 -5.25 -9.29
N SER A 259 -18.95 -5.80 -9.65
CA SER A 259 -19.77 -6.57 -8.73
C SER A 259 -19.14 -7.93 -8.44
N GLN A 260 -19.64 -8.60 -7.40
CA GLN A 260 -19.19 -9.97 -7.08
C GLN A 260 -19.42 -10.93 -8.24
N GLU A 261 -20.56 -10.82 -8.93
CA GLU A 261 -20.91 -11.68 -10.07
C GLU A 261 -19.97 -11.44 -11.26
N GLN A 262 -19.60 -10.19 -11.53
CA GLN A 262 -18.63 -9.86 -12.58
C GLN A 262 -17.25 -10.48 -12.26
N VAL A 263 -16.80 -10.36 -11.01
CA VAL A 263 -15.52 -10.97 -10.57
C VAL A 263 -15.59 -12.50 -10.68
N GLU A 264 -16.68 -13.15 -10.29
CA GLU A 264 -16.87 -14.60 -10.44
C GLU A 264 -16.83 -15.03 -11.91
N SER A 265 -17.47 -14.25 -12.79
CA SER A 265 -17.45 -14.51 -14.24
C SER A 265 -16.06 -14.38 -14.84
N LEU A 266 -15.31 -13.32 -14.48
CA LEU A 266 -13.96 -13.06 -14.97
C LEU A 266 -12.94 -14.10 -14.48
N THR A 267 -13.06 -14.52 -13.22
CA THR A 267 -12.11 -15.46 -12.60
C THR A 267 -12.45 -16.92 -12.85
N GLY A 268 -13.69 -17.24 -13.20
CA GLY A 268 -14.21 -18.61 -13.26
C GLY A 268 -14.29 -19.31 -11.88
N MET A 269 -14.08 -18.57 -10.79
CA MET A 269 -14.03 -19.12 -9.44
C MET A 269 -15.44 -19.28 -8.87
N ARG A 270 -15.69 -20.44 -8.24
CA ARG A 270 -16.94 -20.67 -7.53
C ARG A 270 -16.90 -20.05 -6.14
N ARG A 271 -18.00 -19.46 -5.70
CA ARG A 271 -18.14 -18.93 -4.34
C ARG A 271 -18.49 -19.98 -3.30
N VAL A 272 -18.05 -19.73 -2.06
CA VAL A 272 -18.59 -20.35 -0.83
C VAL A 272 -19.26 -19.24 -0.04
N GLN A 273 -20.56 -19.38 0.18
CA GLN A 273 -21.34 -18.35 0.89
C GLN A 273 -21.56 -18.78 2.34
N LEU A 274 -21.17 -17.93 3.27
CA LEU A 274 -21.36 -18.13 4.72
C LEU A 274 -22.25 -17.02 5.29
N SER A 275 -22.79 -17.22 6.49
CA SER A 275 -23.32 -16.08 7.26
C SER A 275 -22.17 -15.21 7.77
N GLU A 276 -22.40 -13.91 7.94
CA GLU A 276 -21.40 -12.99 8.46
C GLU A 276 -20.81 -13.45 9.80
N ALA A 277 -21.66 -13.80 10.75
CA ALA A 277 -21.24 -14.29 12.05
C ALA A 277 -20.36 -15.57 11.94
N THR A 278 -20.66 -16.45 10.96
CA THR A 278 -19.85 -17.65 10.72
C THR A 278 -18.51 -17.29 10.10
N ALA A 279 -18.49 -16.40 9.10
CA ALA A 279 -17.27 -15.99 8.41
C ALA A 279 -16.31 -15.28 9.38
N LEU A 280 -16.78 -14.21 10.04
CA LEU A 280 -15.96 -13.43 10.97
C LEU A 280 -15.58 -14.23 12.22
N GLY A 281 -16.52 -14.98 12.81
CA GLY A 281 -16.24 -15.83 13.98
C GLY A 281 -15.23 -16.96 13.69
N THR A 282 -15.29 -17.55 12.50
CA THR A 282 -14.30 -18.55 12.07
C THR A 282 -12.94 -17.90 11.82
N ALA A 283 -12.91 -16.75 11.12
CA ALA A 283 -11.68 -16.00 10.88
C ALA A 283 -11.00 -15.60 12.19
N ALA A 284 -11.76 -15.06 13.16
CA ALA A 284 -11.23 -14.68 14.47
C ALA A 284 -10.66 -15.86 15.25
N ARG A 285 -11.32 -17.02 15.22
CA ARG A 285 -10.81 -18.26 15.87
C ARG A 285 -9.52 -18.71 15.20
N LEU A 286 -9.51 -18.82 13.87
CA LEU A 286 -8.34 -19.28 13.12
C LEU A 286 -7.15 -18.31 13.32
N HIS A 287 -7.39 -17.01 13.37
CA HIS A 287 -6.35 -16.03 13.70
C HIS A 287 -5.80 -16.23 15.11
N ARG A 288 -6.67 -16.38 16.12
CA ARG A 288 -6.27 -16.60 17.51
C ARG A 288 -5.41 -17.87 17.68
N PHE A 289 -5.67 -18.90 16.89
CA PHE A 289 -4.86 -20.14 16.88
C PHE A 289 -3.65 -20.07 15.93
N GLY A 290 -3.35 -18.91 15.35
CA GLY A 290 -2.21 -18.72 14.46
C GLY A 290 -2.34 -19.40 13.08
N VAL A 291 -3.55 -19.89 12.74
CA VAL A 291 -3.83 -20.50 11.42
C VAL A 291 -4.01 -19.40 10.35
N LEU A 292 -4.84 -18.38 10.64
CA LEU A 292 -4.95 -17.20 9.80
C LEU A 292 -3.89 -16.17 10.22
N PRO A 293 -3.09 -15.69 9.27
CA PRO A 293 -2.05 -14.72 9.57
C PRO A 293 -2.59 -13.30 9.80
N ALA A 294 -3.70 -12.95 9.15
CA ALA A 294 -4.33 -11.63 9.27
C ALA A 294 -5.52 -11.68 10.24
N PRO A 295 -5.79 -10.61 11.01
CA PRO A 295 -6.96 -10.53 11.87
C PRO A 295 -8.26 -10.55 11.05
N ALA A 296 -9.37 -10.93 11.70
CA ALA A 296 -10.68 -11.04 11.06
C ALA A 296 -11.19 -9.71 10.46
N SER A 297 -10.77 -8.58 10.99
CA SER A 297 -11.07 -7.24 10.48
C SER A 297 -10.61 -7.01 9.04
N GLU A 298 -9.50 -7.62 8.64
CA GLU A 298 -8.99 -7.55 7.26
C GLU A 298 -9.96 -8.21 6.26
N LEU A 299 -10.75 -9.19 6.69
CA LEU A 299 -11.73 -9.86 5.86
C LEU A 299 -12.86 -8.90 5.41
N ALA A 300 -13.15 -7.86 6.18
CA ALA A 300 -14.15 -6.87 5.83
C ALA A 300 -13.93 -6.26 4.43
N HIS A 301 -12.67 -6.09 4.03
CA HIS A 301 -12.29 -5.56 2.71
C HIS A 301 -12.59 -6.51 1.53
N ALA A 302 -12.89 -7.78 1.81
CA ALA A 302 -13.39 -8.72 0.82
C ALA A 302 -14.93 -8.86 0.86
N LEU A 303 -15.60 -8.25 1.84
CA LEU A 303 -17.04 -8.41 2.07
C LEU A 303 -17.83 -7.12 1.80
N TYR A 304 -17.26 -5.97 2.05
CA TYR A 304 -17.94 -4.67 2.00
C TYR A 304 -17.23 -3.69 1.06
N PRO A 305 -17.95 -2.69 0.53
CA PRO A 305 -17.37 -1.72 -0.40
C PRO A 305 -16.37 -0.78 0.28
N TRP A 306 -15.28 -0.47 -0.43
CA TRP A 306 -14.29 0.56 -0.10
C TRP A 306 -13.70 1.17 -1.38
N VAL A 307 -14.60 1.40 -2.35
CA VAL A 307 -14.30 2.01 -3.64
C VAL A 307 -13.95 3.49 -3.44
N ILE A 308 -12.92 3.95 -4.10
CA ILE A 308 -12.44 5.33 -4.04
C ILE A 308 -12.62 6.05 -5.37
N ASP A 309 -12.64 7.39 -5.30
CA ASP A 309 -12.71 8.23 -6.48
C ASP A 309 -11.40 9.03 -6.65
N SER A 310 -10.61 8.70 -7.68
CA SER A 310 -9.35 9.40 -7.99
C SER A 310 -9.59 10.83 -8.56
N ALA A 311 -10.42 11.62 -7.87
CA ALA A 311 -10.93 12.89 -8.36
C ALA A 311 -9.80 13.91 -8.57
N ARG A 312 -8.89 14.06 -7.60
CA ARG A 312 -7.79 15.04 -7.67
C ARG A 312 -6.82 14.75 -8.82
N LEU A 313 -6.51 13.49 -9.08
CA LEU A 313 -5.69 13.10 -10.23
C LEU A 313 -6.39 13.39 -11.55
N ARG A 314 -7.71 13.16 -11.64
CA ARG A 314 -8.47 13.48 -12.85
C ARG A 314 -8.51 14.97 -13.15
N THR A 315 -8.53 15.84 -12.14
CA THR A 315 -8.53 17.31 -12.37
C THR A 315 -7.28 17.80 -13.10
N VAL A 316 -6.18 17.04 -13.03
CA VAL A 316 -4.92 17.37 -13.73
C VAL A 316 -4.67 16.49 -14.95
N GLY A 317 -5.72 15.82 -15.45
CA GLY A 317 -5.68 15.05 -16.68
C GLY A 317 -5.08 13.64 -16.55
N TRP A 318 -4.83 13.14 -15.32
CA TRP A 318 -4.40 11.76 -15.13
C TRP A 318 -5.60 10.80 -15.29
N ALA A 319 -5.37 9.69 -15.96
CA ALA A 319 -6.30 8.57 -16.06
C ALA A 319 -5.54 7.26 -15.86
N ALA A 320 -6.18 6.29 -15.21
CA ALA A 320 -5.66 4.94 -15.12
C ALA A 320 -5.58 4.30 -16.50
N ALA A 321 -4.50 3.61 -16.80
CA ALA A 321 -4.32 2.87 -18.04
C ALA A 321 -5.01 1.49 -18.00
N TYR A 322 -5.25 0.97 -16.80
CA TYR A 322 -5.87 -0.33 -16.56
C TYR A 322 -7.27 -0.14 -15.97
N ASP A 323 -8.28 -0.71 -16.60
CA ASP A 323 -9.59 -0.87 -15.98
C ASP A 323 -9.61 -2.03 -14.97
N ASN A 324 -10.73 -2.20 -14.25
CA ASN A 324 -10.83 -3.25 -13.23
C ASN A 324 -10.77 -4.67 -13.82
N GLU A 325 -11.29 -4.88 -15.04
CA GLU A 325 -11.25 -6.19 -15.71
C GLU A 325 -9.82 -6.58 -16.07
N THR A 326 -9.07 -5.66 -16.66
CA THR A 326 -7.65 -5.84 -16.97
C THR A 326 -6.82 -6.06 -15.69
N CYS A 327 -7.14 -5.33 -14.61
CA CYS A 327 -6.51 -5.54 -13.29
C CYS A 327 -6.75 -6.95 -12.76
N VAL A 328 -7.96 -7.50 -12.88
CA VAL A 328 -8.27 -8.89 -12.52
C VAL A 328 -7.44 -9.85 -13.37
N GLY A 329 -7.36 -9.64 -14.69
CA GLY A 329 -6.51 -10.45 -15.58
C GLY A 329 -5.04 -10.44 -15.17
N ALA A 330 -4.47 -9.26 -14.93
CA ALA A 330 -3.08 -9.11 -14.46
C ALA A 330 -2.83 -9.78 -13.10
N MET A 331 -3.81 -9.69 -12.19
CA MET A 331 -3.77 -10.37 -10.90
C MET A 331 -3.73 -11.89 -11.09
N LEU A 332 -4.65 -12.46 -11.88
CA LEU A 332 -4.73 -13.91 -12.14
C LEU A 332 -3.42 -14.44 -12.75
N GLU A 333 -2.84 -13.71 -13.71
CA GLU A 333 -1.52 -14.08 -14.26
C GLU A 333 -0.42 -14.04 -13.19
N SER A 334 -0.43 -13.04 -12.30
CA SER A 334 0.59 -12.90 -11.25
C SER A 334 0.52 -13.98 -10.17
N ILE A 335 -0.67 -14.56 -9.94
CA ILE A 335 -0.90 -15.63 -8.96
C ILE A 335 -0.94 -17.03 -9.58
N LYS A 336 -0.78 -17.14 -10.89
CA LYS A 336 -0.84 -18.41 -11.63
C LYS A 336 0.11 -19.45 -11.03
N GLY A 337 -0.43 -20.63 -10.72
CA GLY A 337 0.32 -21.71 -10.08
C GLY A 337 0.57 -21.53 -8.58
N ARG A 338 0.06 -20.46 -7.97
CA ARG A 338 0.07 -20.26 -6.52
C ARG A 338 -1.24 -20.76 -5.92
N HIS A 339 -1.14 -21.35 -4.74
CA HIS A 339 -2.31 -21.82 -3.99
C HIS A 339 -2.19 -21.34 -2.55
N ALA A 340 -3.21 -20.67 -2.06
CA ALA A 340 -3.29 -20.26 -0.66
C ALA A 340 -4.43 -21.03 0.04
N VAL A 341 -4.13 -21.56 1.22
CA VAL A 341 -5.11 -22.15 2.14
C VAL A 341 -5.07 -21.33 3.42
N ALA A 342 -6.21 -20.82 3.86
CA ALA A 342 -6.32 -19.94 5.03
C ALA A 342 -5.33 -18.74 4.98
N GLY A 343 -5.14 -18.12 3.78
CA GLY A 343 -4.24 -16.99 3.58
C GLY A 343 -2.74 -17.31 3.61
N ARG A 344 -2.35 -18.58 3.76
CA ARG A 344 -0.96 -19.03 3.67
C ARG A 344 -0.72 -19.73 2.34
N ARG A 345 0.39 -19.38 1.66
CA ARG A 345 0.81 -20.15 0.48
C ARG A 345 1.33 -21.51 0.89
N VAL A 346 0.88 -22.54 0.19
CA VAL A 346 1.29 -23.92 0.39
C VAL A 346 1.96 -24.44 -0.88
N ASP A 347 3.02 -25.23 -0.74
CA ASP A 347 3.66 -25.89 -1.86
C ASP A 347 2.73 -26.96 -2.45
N ARG A 348 2.88 -27.25 -3.77
CA ARG A 348 1.99 -28.17 -4.49
C ARG A 348 1.84 -29.55 -3.84
N MET A 349 2.88 -30.05 -3.16
CA MET A 349 2.83 -31.33 -2.46
C MET A 349 2.01 -31.28 -1.16
N ASP A 350 2.09 -30.16 -0.42
CA ASP A 350 1.33 -29.95 0.81
C ASP A 350 -0.13 -29.58 0.51
N ALA A 351 -0.41 -28.97 -0.65
CA ALA A 351 -1.76 -28.60 -1.08
C ALA A 351 -2.65 -29.83 -1.32
N ALA A 352 -2.10 -30.93 -1.83
CA ALA A 352 -2.86 -32.18 -2.03
C ALA A 352 -3.25 -32.85 -0.72
N LEU A 353 -2.41 -32.74 0.32
CA LEU A 353 -2.67 -33.25 1.68
C LEU A 353 -3.48 -32.25 2.52
N GLY A 354 -3.21 -30.94 2.38
CA GLY A 354 -3.85 -29.86 3.13
C GLY A 354 -5.24 -29.49 2.63
N ALA A 355 -5.53 -29.60 1.31
CA ALA A 355 -6.85 -29.32 0.76
C ALA A 355 -7.91 -30.29 1.24
N ALA A 356 -7.55 -31.56 1.44
CA ALA A 356 -8.41 -32.56 2.09
C ALA A 356 -8.66 -32.19 3.56
N SER A 357 -7.66 -31.72 4.28
CA SER A 357 -7.74 -31.39 5.71
C SER A 357 -8.44 -30.07 5.99
N ALA A 358 -8.23 -29.02 5.17
CA ALA A 358 -8.85 -27.70 5.37
C ALA A 358 -10.31 -27.67 4.90
N ALA A 359 -10.65 -28.38 3.80
CA ALA A 359 -12.04 -28.58 3.39
C ALA A 359 -12.80 -29.44 4.42
N VAL A 360 -12.14 -30.42 5.01
CA VAL A 360 -12.69 -31.26 6.12
C VAL A 360 -12.82 -30.43 7.40
N ALA A 361 -11.89 -29.53 7.73
CA ALA A 361 -12.00 -28.65 8.89
C ALA A 361 -13.14 -27.63 8.76
N LEU A 362 -13.35 -27.06 7.57
CA LEU A 362 -14.47 -26.12 7.31
C LEU A 362 -15.83 -26.85 7.22
N VAL A 363 -15.86 -28.03 6.60
CA VAL A 363 -17.09 -28.87 6.49
C VAL A 363 -17.33 -29.64 7.77
N GLY A 364 -16.28 -30.12 8.44
CA GLY A 364 -16.36 -30.86 9.72
C GLY A 364 -16.87 -29.96 10.85
N THR A 365 -16.44 -28.74 10.96
CA THR A 365 -16.93 -27.75 11.95
C THR A 365 -18.42 -27.43 11.72
N ALA A 366 -18.83 -27.28 10.45
CA ALA A 366 -20.23 -27.07 10.10
C ALA A 366 -21.11 -28.31 10.38
N ALA A 367 -20.57 -29.53 10.20
CA ALA A 367 -21.26 -30.79 10.49
C ALA A 367 -21.39 -31.06 12.00
N ILE A 368 -20.34 -30.75 12.77
CA ILE A 368 -20.35 -30.88 14.26
C ILE A 368 -21.33 -29.86 14.86
N LEU A 369 -21.37 -28.63 14.37
CA LEU A 369 -22.33 -27.59 14.81
C LEU A 369 -23.79 -27.97 14.43
N ARG A 370 -24.01 -28.65 13.29
CA ARG A 370 -25.34 -29.16 12.93
C ARG A 370 -25.77 -30.35 13.82
N ARG A 371 -24.82 -31.21 14.24
CA ARG A 371 -25.10 -32.32 15.11
C ARG A 371 -25.38 -31.91 16.56
N ALA A 372 -24.69 -30.85 17.03
CA ALA A 372 -24.91 -30.30 18.37
C ALA A 372 -26.21 -29.44 18.50
N ARG A 373 -26.91 -29.15 17.40
CA ARG A 373 -28.19 -28.42 17.36
C ARG A 373 -29.42 -29.30 17.03
N ARG A 374 -29.26 -30.62 17.03
CA ARG A 374 -30.42 -31.50 16.98
C ARG A 374 -30.76 -31.87 18.43
N PRO A 375 -32.02 -31.58 18.91
CA PRO A 375 -32.51 -31.94 20.25
C PRO A 375 -32.56 -33.45 20.46
#